data_d38673ccf3a7a1d89dbce06ae45770ba
#
_entry.id   d38673ccf3a7a1d89dbce06ae45770ba
#
_cell.length_a   1.000
_cell.length_b   1.000
_cell.length_c   1.000
_cell.angle_alpha   90.00
_cell.angle_beta   90.00
_cell.angle_gamma   90.00
#
_symmetry.space_group_name_H-M   'P 1'
#
loop_
_entity.id
_entity.type
_entity.pdbx_description
1 polymer ?
#
loop_
_entity_poly.entity_id
_entity_poly.type
_entity_poly.pdbx_seq_one_letter_code
_entity_poly.pdbx_strand_id
1 'polypeptide(L)' 'MNVELQFWGVTARLAGSDRRRVTLTENATVADAIELLRGDAALAKELPRCAYAIGADLVALDHPLSEGDELSVLPPVSGG' A
#
# COMPACT_ATOMS: atom_id res chain seq x y z
N MET A 1 -8.31 2.62 -13.28
CA MET A 1 -7.81 1.24 -13.13
C MET A 1 -8.03 0.76 -11.71
N ASN A 2 -8.18 -0.53 -11.55
CA ASN A 2 -8.39 -1.16 -10.25
C ASN A 2 -7.09 -1.77 -9.75
N VAL A 3 -6.77 -1.51 -8.48
CA VAL A 3 -5.57 -2.03 -7.83
C VAL A 3 -5.99 -2.59 -6.48
N GLU A 4 -5.38 -3.69 -6.07
CA GLU A 4 -5.66 -4.25 -4.76
C GLU A 4 -4.52 -3.90 -3.81
N LEU A 5 -4.87 -3.27 -2.69
CA LEU A 5 -3.90 -3.02 -1.62
C LEU A 5 -3.95 -4.21 -0.67
N GLN A 6 -2.78 -4.76 -0.35
CA GLN A 6 -2.67 -5.88 0.56
C GLN A 6 -1.95 -5.43 1.81
N PHE A 7 -2.52 -5.74 2.96
CA PHE A 7 -1.97 -5.33 4.26
C PHE A 7 -1.44 -6.54 5.01
N TRP A 8 -0.38 -6.33 5.76
CA TRP A 8 0.32 -7.39 6.48
C TRP A 8 0.63 -6.96 7.90
N GLY A 9 0.53 -7.88 8.85
CA GLY A 9 0.89 -7.60 10.23
C GLY A 9 0.15 -6.41 10.80
N VAL A 10 0.89 -5.41 11.30
CA VAL A 10 0.29 -4.25 11.92
C VAL A 10 -0.55 -3.42 10.94
N THR A 11 -0.16 -3.37 9.66
CA THR A 11 -0.96 -2.60 8.70
C THR A 11 -2.32 -3.27 8.47
N ALA A 12 -2.40 -4.59 8.47
CA ALA A 12 -3.68 -5.30 8.37
C ALA A 12 -4.55 -5.02 9.57
N ARG A 13 -3.96 -5.00 10.76
CA ARG A 13 -4.69 -4.71 11.99
C ARG A 13 -5.24 -3.29 11.98
N LEU A 14 -4.44 -2.33 11.56
CA LEU A 14 -4.86 -0.93 11.52
C LEU A 14 -5.89 -0.66 10.43
N ALA A 15 -5.76 -1.34 9.29
CA ALA A 15 -6.70 -1.20 8.18
C ALA A 15 -8.04 -1.89 8.47
N GLY A 16 -8.03 -2.86 9.37
CA GLY A 16 -9.22 -3.64 9.68
C GLY A 16 -9.51 -4.73 8.64
N SER A 17 -8.59 -4.99 7.73
CA SER A 17 -8.75 -6.06 6.74
C SER A 17 -7.39 -6.38 6.11
N ASP A 18 -7.31 -7.54 5.44
CA ASP A 18 -6.09 -7.97 4.76
C ASP A 18 -5.91 -7.32 3.41
N ARG A 19 -6.97 -6.80 2.83
CA ARG A 19 -6.93 -6.25 1.48
C ARG A 19 -8.01 -5.21 1.28
N ARG A 20 -7.75 -4.32 0.33
CA ARG A 20 -8.71 -3.28 -0.04
C ARG A 20 -8.53 -2.98 -1.52
N ARG A 21 -9.63 -3.04 -2.28
CA ARG A 21 -9.59 -2.66 -3.68
C ARG A 21 -9.81 -1.16 -3.80
N VAL A 22 -8.98 -0.52 -4.63
CA VAL A 22 -9.10 0.91 -4.89
C VAL A 22 -9.13 1.16 -6.38
N THR A 23 -9.77 2.25 -6.78
CA THR A 23 -9.82 2.68 -8.17
C THR A 23 -8.95 3.92 -8.32
N LEU A 24 -8.05 3.89 -9.28
CA LEU A 24 -7.10 4.96 -9.53
C LEU A 24 -7.18 5.40 -10.98
N THR A 25 -6.69 6.60 -11.27
CA THR A 25 -6.58 7.07 -12.63
C THR A 25 -5.50 6.29 -13.36
N GLU A 26 -5.56 6.26 -14.68
CA GLU A 26 -4.47 5.71 -15.48
C GLU A 26 -3.18 6.46 -15.18
N ASN A 27 -2.07 5.76 -15.22
CA ASN A 27 -0.76 6.30 -14.92
C ASN A 27 -0.53 6.65 -13.45
N ALA A 28 -1.42 6.25 -12.55
CA ALA A 28 -1.22 6.45 -11.12
C ALA A 28 0.00 5.68 -10.64
N THR A 29 0.66 6.22 -9.62
CA THR A 29 1.86 5.63 -9.03
C THR A 29 1.54 5.02 -7.68
N VAL A 30 2.52 4.33 -7.10
CA VAL A 30 2.42 3.82 -5.72
C VAL A 30 2.06 4.96 -4.78
N ALA A 31 2.70 6.14 -4.93
CA ALA A 31 2.40 7.30 -4.08
C ALA A 31 0.93 7.69 -4.13
N ASP A 32 0.32 7.62 -5.31
CA ASP A 32 -1.10 7.95 -5.47
C ASP A 32 -1.98 6.98 -4.69
N ALA A 33 -1.66 5.70 -4.73
CA ALA A 33 -2.40 4.69 -3.98
C ALA A 33 -2.25 4.90 -2.47
N ILE A 34 -1.04 5.21 -2.02
CA ILE A 34 -0.76 5.42 -0.60
C ILE A 34 -1.46 6.68 -0.09
N GLU A 35 -1.60 7.70 -0.94
CA GLU A 35 -2.30 8.92 -0.56
C GLU A 35 -3.74 8.63 -0.13
N LEU A 36 -4.38 7.64 -0.75
CA LEU A 36 -5.73 7.23 -0.36
C LEU A 36 -5.79 6.69 1.07
N LEU A 37 -4.70 6.11 1.55
CA LEU A 37 -4.64 5.55 2.91
C LEU A 37 -4.43 6.61 3.97
N ARG A 38 -4.01 7.81 3.59
CA ARG A 38 -3.76 8.88 4.56
C ARG A 38 -5.03 9.39 5.21
N GLY A 39 -6.18 9.10 4.61
CA GLY A 39 -7.47 9.41 5.22
C GLY A 39 -7.74 8.60 6.49
N ASP A 40 -7.03 7.49 6.68
CA ASP A 40 -7.10 6.70 7.89
C ASP A 40 -5.95 7.13 8.81
N ALA A 41 -6.26 7.82 9.90
CA ALA A 41 -5.25 8.40 10.77
C ALA A 41 -4.30 7.35 11.37
N ALA A 42 -4.83 6.17 11.69
CA ALA A 42 -4.00 5.11 12.27
C ALA A 42 -2.99 4.58 11.26
N LEU A 43 -3.42 4.36 10.02
CA LEU A 43 -2.52 3.94 8.96
C LEU A 43 -1.52 5.03 8.60
N ALA A 44 -1.97 6.28 8.56
CA ALA A 44 -1.11 7.40 8.15
C ALA A 44 0.16 7.48 8.99
N LYS A 45 0.08 7.14 10.27
CA LYS A 45 1.24 7.16 11.16
C LYS A 45 2.28 6.12 10.79
N GLU A 46 1.83 4.99 10.22
CA GLU A 46 2.73 3.89 9.90
C GLU A 46 3.29 3.98 8.49
N LEU A 47 2.60 4.66 7.58
CA LEU A 47 3.00 4.70 6.18
C LEU A 47 4.45 5.14 5.93
N PRO A 48 4.99 6.15 6.64
CA PRO A 48 6.38 6.55 6.40
C PRO A 48 7.41 5.46 6.69
N ARG A 49 7.03 4.46 7.48
CA ARG A 49 7.92 3.37 7.86
C ARG A 49 7.73 2.13 7.00
N CYS A 50 6.70 2.13 6.15
CA CYS A 50 6.37 0.95 5.36
C CYS A 50 7.22 0.85 4.11
N ALA A 51 7.40 -0.38 3.65
CA ALA A 51 7.92 -0.66 2.32
C ALA A 51 6.77 -1.12 1.44
N TYR A 52 6.95 -1.05 0.15
CA TYR A 52 5.90 -1.41 -0.80
C TYR A 52 6.44 -2.41 -1.79
N ALA A 53 5.60 -3.37 -2.20
CA ALA A 53 5.99 -4.41 -3.14
C ALA A 53 4.84 -4.76 -4.07
N ILE A 54 5.18 -5.13 -5.29
CA ILE A 54 4.24 -5.70 -6.24
C ILE A 54 4.77 -7.10 -6.55
N GLY A 55 4.00 -8.12 -6.16
CA GLY A 55 4.48 -9.48 -6.21
C GLY A 55 5.69 -9.63 -5.29
N ALA A 56 6.80 -10.14 -5.81
CA ALA A 56 8.01 -10.35 -5.03
C ALA A 56 8.99 -9.16 -5.10
N ASP A 57 8.62 -8.10 -5.82
CA ASP A 57 9.53 -6.98 -6.10
C ASP A 57 9.20 -5.77 -5.26
N LEU A 58 10.18 -5.27 -4.52
CA LEU A 58 10.03 -3.99 -3.82
C LEU A 58 9.98 -2.87 -4.86
N VAL A 59 9.10 -1.91 -4.61
CA VAL A 59 8.89 -0.79 -5.53
C VAL A 59 8.99 0.53 -4.79
N ALA A 60 9.40 1.56 -5.52
CA ALA A 60 9.48 2.91 -4.97
C ALA A 60 8.13 3.61 -5.13
N LEU A 61 8.00 4.77 -4.46
CA LEU A 61 6.75 5.54 -4.50
C LEU A 61 6.40 6.05 -5.89
N ASP A 62 7.39 6.27 -6.73
CA ASP A 62 7.16 6.77 -8.10
C ASP A 62 6.91 5.66 -9.12
N HIS A 63 6.88 4.41 -8.66
CA HIS A 63 6.64 3.28 -9.55
C HIS A 63 5.20 3.33 -10.10
N PRO A 64 5.02 3.23 -11.42
CA PRO A 64 3.67 3.26 -12.00
C PRO A 64 2.93 1.96 -11.74
N LEU A 65 1.63 2.10 -11.51
CA LEU A 65 0.75 0.95 -11.30
C LEU A 65 0.03 0.58 -12.58
N SER A 66 -0.39 -0.68 -12.65
CA SER A 66 -1.13 -1.21 -13.79
C SER A 66 -2.43 -1.85 -13.30
N GLU A 67 -3.39 -1.99 -14.22
CA GLU A 67 -4.67 -2.62 -13.91
C GLU A 67 -4.43 -4.01 -13.30
N GLY A 68 -5.06 -4.25 -12.16
CA GLY A 68 -4.99 -5.55 -11.50
C GLY A 68 -3.77 -5.76 -10.62
N ASP A 69 -2.89 -4.78 -10.49
CA ASP A 69 -1.72 -4.91 -9.62
C ASP A 69 -2.17 -5.16 -8.17
N GLU A 70 -1.38 -5.97 -7.48
CA GLU A 70 -1.53 -6.22 -6.06
C GLU A 70 -0.36 -5.57 -5.34
N LEU A 71 -0.65 -4.47 -4.65
CA LEU A 71 0.37 -3.68 -3.96
C LEU A 71 0.36 -4.01 -2.48
N SER A 72 1.46 -4.58 -2.00
CA SER A 72 1.62 -4.91 -0.58
C SER A 72 2.14 -3.71 0.19
N VAL A 73 1.49 -3.42 1.30
CA VAL A 73 1.90 -2.38 2.25
C VAL A 73 2.55 -3.10 3.42
N LEU A 74 3.88 -3.14 3.40
CA LEU A 74 4.66 -3.96 4.32
C LEU A 74 5.09 -3.13 5.53
N PRO A 75 4.73 -3.56 6.75
CA PRO A 75 5.15 -2.83 7.94
C PRO A 75 6.66 -3.00 8.16
N PRO A 76 7.26 -2.09 8.95
CA PRO A 76 8.68 -2.24 9.27
C PRO A 76 8.90 -3.50 10.09
N VAL A 77 10.09 -4.09 9.93
CA VAL A 77 10.48 -5.24 10.74
C VAL A 77 10.83 -4.73 12.13
N SER A 78 10.09 -5.20 13.13
CA SER A 78 10.34 -4.77 14.50
C SER A 78 11.50 -5.55 15.12
N GLY A 79 12.20 -4.89 16.01
CA GLY A 79 13.21 -5.51 16.80
C GLY A 79 14.45 -5.92 16.02
N GLY A 80 14.57 -5.36 14.88
CA GLY A 80 15.72 -5.63 14.02
C GLY A 80 16.81 -6.23 14.71
#